data_b2d4bf07070f80262c9b8f98f945969c
#
_entry.id   b2d4bf07070f80262c9b8f98f945969c
#
_cell.length_a   1.000
_cell.length_b   1.000
_cell.length_c   1.000
_cell.angle_alpha   90.00
_cell.angle_beta   90.00
_cell.angle_gamma   90.00
#
_symmetry.space_group_name_H-M   'P 1'
#
loop_
_entity.id
_entity.type
_entity.pdbx_description
1 polymer ?
#
loop_
_entity_poly.entity_id
_entity_poly.type
_entity_poly.pdbx_seq_one_letter_code
_entity_poly.pdbx_strand_id
1 'polypeptide(L)'
;KVCDLSIEPERIELYNWISENHSNLNILVNNAGIQNWMNVSDSDFYQKANDEITTNVLAPVHLATLFANLKSLTTIINVTSGLAFIPFSKVAVYSATKAFMRSFTLSLRHLLKSKNIEVIEMIPPALNTDLGGKGIHDGHPAVSDFVESIFEQLKEGKTELTFGTSEARANANNEAIADYFNKMNP
;
A
#
# COMPACT_ATOMS: atom_id res chain seq x y z
N LYS A 1 -3.27 0.46 -20.82
CA LYS A 1 -2.96 1.90 -20.72
C LYS A 1 -1.77 2.06 -19.78
N VAL A 2 -0.68 2.64 -20.26
CA VAL A 2 0.46 3.06 -19.43
C VAL A 2 0.11 4.41 -18.80
N CYS A 3 0.49 4.59 -17.52
CA CYS A 3 0.24 5.80 -16.75
C CYS A 3 1.35 5.96 -15.71
N ASP A 4 2.01 7.10 -15.68
CA ASP A 4 2.88 7.46 -14.58
C ASP A 4 2.04 8.04 -13.44
N LEU A 5 1.92 7.29 -12.36
CA LEU A 5 1.10 7.68 -11.22
C LEU A 5 1.66 8.89 -10.44
N SER A 6 2.92 9.28 -10.65
CA SER A 6 3.46 10.50 -10.06
C SER A 6 2.90 11.77 -10.71
N ILE A 7 2.35 11.65 -11.93
CA ILE A 7 1.85 12.76 -12.74
C ILE A 7 0.32 12.86 -12.62
N GLU A 8 -0.16 13.93 -11.98
CA GLU A 8 -1.60 14.11 -11.72
C GLU A 8 -2.46 14.11 -13.00
N PRO A 9 -2.13 14.84 -14.08
CA PRO A 9 -2.88 14.79 -15.34
C PRO A 9 -3.03 13.37 -15.91
N GLU A 10 -1.99 12.53 -15.80
CA GLU A 10 -2.05 11.15 -16.29
C GLU A 10 -3.03 10.28 -15.50
N ARG A 11 -3.14 10.50 -14.19
CA ARG A 11 -4.16 9.82 -13.35
C ARG A 11 -5.58 10.20 -13.76
N ILE A 12 -5.82 11.47 -14.10
CA ILE A 12 -7.11 11.95 -14.59
C ILE A 12 -7.41 11.32 -15.97
N GLU A 13 -6.43 11.31 -16.86
CA GLU A 13 -6.57 10.69 -18.19
C GLU A 13 -6.83 9.17 -18.08
N LEU A 14 -6.16 8.49 -17.15
CA LEU A 14 -6.42 7.08 -16.86
C LEU A 14 -7.87 6.86 -16.43
N TYR A 15 -8.37 7.66 -15.48
CA TYR A 15 -9.75 7.58 -15.02
C TYR A 15 -10.76 7.79 -16.16
N ASN A 16 -10.55 8.81 -16.99
CA ASN A 16 -11.42 9.09 -18.14
C ASN A 16 -11.42 7.92 -19.12
N TRP A 17 -10.23 7.41 -19.47
CA TRP A 17 -10.10 6.26 -20.36
C TRP A 17 -10.78 5.00 -19.81
N ILE A 18 -10.64 4.71 -18.52
CA ILE A 18 -11.33 3.59 -17.86
C ILE A 18 -12.85 3.78 -17.92
N SER A 19 -13.33 4.98 -17.62
CA SER A 19 -14.76 5.29 -17.62
C SER A 19 -15.42 5.09 -18.99
N GLU A 20 -14.68 5.38 -20.06
CA GLU A 20 -15.15 5.23 -21.45
C GLU A 20 -15.05 3.80 -21.96
N ASN A 21 -13.97 3.09 -21.64
CA ASN A 21 -13.64 1.80 -22.27
C ASN A 21 -13.90 0.59 -21.36
N HIS A 22 -13.99 0.78 -20.04
CA HIS A 22 -14.14 -0.26 -19.02
C HIS A 22 -15.16 0.15 -17.94
N SER A 23 -16.34 0.61 -18.35
CA SER A 23 -17.39 1.10 -17.45
C SER A 23 -17.92 0.08 -16.45
N ASN A 24 -17.56 -1.19 -16.61
CA ASN A 24 -17.87 -2.30 -15.70
C ASN A 24 -16.76 -2.60 -14.68
N LEU A 25 -15.70 -1.81 -14.62
CA LEU A 25 -14.64 -1.97 -13.61
C LEU A 25 -15.26 -1.87 -12.21
N ASN A 26 -15.02 -2.88 -11.38
CA ASN A 26 -15.62 -3.00 -10.06
C ASN A 26 -14.63 -3.05 -8.91
N ILE A 27 -13.33 -3.24 -9.18
CA ILE A 27 -12.28 -3.30 -8.16
C ILE A 27 -11.13 -2.35 -8.55
N LEU A 28 -10.72 -1.49 -7.62
CA LEU A 28 -9.49 -0.71 -7.70
C LEU A 28 -8.46 -1.29 -6.73
N VAL A 29 -7.28 -1.65 -7.23
CA VAL A 29 -6.16 -2.10 -6.39
C VAL A 29 -5.04 -1.07 -6.43
N ASN A 30 -4.86 -0.33 -5.35
CA ASN A 30 -3.75 0.60 -5.14
C ASN A 30 -2.52 -0.18 -4.66
N ASN A 31 -1.78 -0.77 -5.59
CA ASN A 31 -0.60 -1.59 -5.31
C ASN A 31 0.71 -0.88 -5.65
N ALA A 32 0.72 -0.01 -6.65
CA ALA A 32 1.93 0.67 -7.09
C ALA A 32 2.59 1.42 -5.94
N GLY A 33 3.91 1.32 -5.84
CA GLY A 33 4.68 1.98 -4.81
C GLY A 33 6.17 1.84 -5.05
N ILE A 34 6.92 2.79 -4.54
CA ILE A 34 8.39 2.81 -4.59
C ILE A 34 8.95 2.84 -3.18
N GLN A 35 10.17 2.33 -3.03
CA GLN A 35 10.92 2.31 -1.78
C GLN A 35 12.37 2.69 -2.06
N ASN A 36 12.88 3.68 -1.36
CA ASN A 36 14.28 4.09 -1.44
C ASN A 36 14.99 3.86 -0.12
N TRP A 37 16.21 3.32 -0.21
CA TRP A 37 17.14 3.32 0.91
C TRP A 37 17.78 4.70 0.98
N MET A 38 17.67 5.37 2.13
CA MET A 38 18.15 6.73 2.27
C MET A 38 18.59 7.05 3.70
N ASN A 39 19.54 7.95 3.83
CA ASN A 39 19.92 8.52 5.10
C ASN A 39 19.49 10.00 5.12
N VAL A 40 19.09 10.51 6.26
CA VAL A 40 18.62 11.91 6.40
C VAL A 40 19.69 12.94 6.00
N SER A 41 20.97 12.56 6.03
CA SER A 41 22.09 13.40 5.58
C SER A 41 22.39 13.32 4.08
N ASP A 42 21.72 12.46 3.31
CA ASP A 42 21.93 12.34 1.88
C ASP A 42 21.44 13.60 1.16
N SER A 43 22.21 14.09 0.20
CA SER A 43 21.87 15.32 -0.54
C SER A 43 20.58 15.21 -1.36
N ASP A 44 20.18 13.98 -1.73
CA ASP A 44 18.97 13.66 -2.50
C ASP A 44 17.81 13.15 -1.62
N PHE A 45 17.97 13.13 -0.28
CA PHE A 45 16.96 12.63 0.66
C PHE A 45 15.59 13.27 0.42
N TYR A 46 15.54 14.60 0.33
CA TYR A 46 14.27 15.32 0.15
C TYR A 46 13.61 14.98 -1.19
N GLN A 47 14.38 14.85 -2.27
CA GLN A 47 13.84 14.48 -3.57
C GLN A 47 13.25 13.07 -3.55
N LYS A 48 13.99 12.09 -3.04
CA LYS A 48 13.52 10.71 -2.86
C LYS A 48 12.27 10.63 -1.97
N ALA A 49 12.23 11.41 -0.89
CA ALA A 49 11.08 11.50 0.00
C ALA A 49 9.84 12.02 -0.73
N ASN A 50 10.00 13.07 -1.54
CA ASN A 50 8.92 13.65 -2.33
C ASN A 50 8.38 12.63 -3.36
N ASP A 51 9.26 11.89 -4.03
CA ASP A 51 8.88 10.89 -5.01
C ASP A 51 8.09 9.73 -4.35
N GLU A 52 8.53 9.27 -3.17
CA GLU A 52 7.80 8.27 -2.38
C GLU A 52 6.42 8.77 -1.93
N ILE A 53 6.34 9.99 -1.42
CA ILE A 53 5.06 10.58 -0.98
C ILE A 53 4.12 10.74 -2.18
N THR A 54 4.63 11.22 -3.30
CA THR A 54 3.82 11.42 -4.51
C THR A 54 3.25 10.09 -5.01
N THR A 55 4.10 9.06 -5.13
CA THR A 55 3.69 7.75 -5.67
C THR A 55 2.90 6.92 -4.66
N ASN A 56 3.35 6.87 -3.40
CA ASN A 56 2.78 5.96 -2.40
C ASN A 56 1.58 6.54 -1.65
N VAL A 57 1.40 7.87 -1.67
CA VAL A 57 0.35 8.57 -0.90
C VAL A 57 -0.57 9.36 -1.82
N LEU A 58 -0.05 10.37 -2.53
CA LEU A 58 -0.90 11.28 -3.31
C LEU A 58 -1.60 10.56 -4.46
N ALA A 59 -0.92 9.64 -5.13
CA ALA A 59 -1.51 8.88 -6.22
C ALA A 59 -2.67 7.99 -5.77
N PRO A 60 -2.54 7.08 -4.79
CA PRO A 60 -3.65 6.25 -4.35
C PRO A 60 -4.80 7.04 -3.71
N VAL A 61 -4.53 8.14 -2.99
CA VAL A 61 -5.57 9.04 -2.48
C VAL A 61 -6.37 9.64 -3.64
N HIS A 62 -5.68 10.16 -4.66
CA HIS A 62 -6.33 10.74 -5.84
C HIS A 62 -7.12 9.70 -6.63
N LEU A 63 -6.55 8.52 -6.88
CA LEU A 63 -7.25 7.43 -7.57
C LEU A 63 -8.50 6.98 -6.80
N ALA A 64 -8.40 6.82 -5.48
CA ALA A 64 -9.56 6.49 -4.65
C ALA A 64 -10.68 7.54 -4.80
N THR A 65 -10.33 8.84 -4.83
CA THR A 65 -11.27 9.94 -5.01
C THR A 65 -11.95 9.91 -6.39
N LEU A 66 -11.17 9.69 -7.46
CA LEU A 66 -11.69 9.62 -8.81
C LEU A 66 -12.61 8.40 -8.98
N PHE A 67 -12.09 7.22 -8.64
CA PHE A 67 -12.78 5.95 -8.87
C PHE A 67 -14.00 5.72 -7.98
N ALA A 68 -14.07 6.32 -6.79
CA ALA A 68 -15.26 6.29 -5.93
C ALA A 68 -16.51 6.93 -6.58
N ASN A 69 -16.35 7.57 -7.75
CA ASN A 69 -17.45 8.10 -8.55
C ASN A 69 -17.92 7.16 -9.67
N LEU A 70 -17.21 6.05 -9.93
CA LEU A 70 -17.68 5.02 -10.85
C LEU A 70 -18.84 4.25 -10.21
N LYS A 71 -19.97 4.17 -10.92
CA LYS A 71 -21.17 3.47 -10.42
C LYS A 71 -20.96 1.96 -10.25
N SER A 72 -20.02 1.40 -10.99
CA SER A 72 -19.69 -0.02 -10.99
C SER A 72 -18.69 -0.41 -9.89
N LEU A 73 -18.00 0.56 -9.26
CA LEU A 73 -16.99 0.26 -8.26
C LEU A 73 -17.64 -0.31 -7.00
N THR A 74 -17.20 -1.48 -6.60
CA THR A 74 -17.66 -2.17 -5.37
C THR A 74 -16.56 -2.30 -4.32
N THR A 75 -15.29 -2.27 -4.74
CA THR A 75 -14.17 -2.56 -3.84
C THR A 75 -12.95 -1.70 -4.14
N ILE A 76 -12.32 -1.19 -3.10
CA ILE A 76 -10.98 -0.59 -3.15
C ILE A 76 -10.06 -1.42 -2.27
N ILE A 77 -8.93 -1.88 -2.81
CA ILE A 77 -7.88 -2.58 -2.07
C ILE A 77 -6.65 -1.70 -2.00
N ASN A 78 -6.25 -1.30 -0.80
CA ASN A 78 -5.02 -0.54 -0.57
C ASN A 78 -3.92 -1.47 -0.06
N VAL A 79 -2.79 -1.51 -0.76
CA VAL A 79 -1.62 -2.29 -0.34
C VAL A 79 -0.74 -1.44 0.56
N THR A 80 -0.79 -1.74 1.85
CA THR A 80 0.04 -1.12 2.88
C THR A 80 1.34 -1.93 3.11
N SER A 81 1.73 -2.19 4.32
CA SER A 81 2.89 -3.00 4.69
C SER A 81 2.88 -3.31 6.19
N GLY A 82 3.56 -4.37 6.61
CA GLY A 82 3.93 -4.56 8.02
C GLY A 82 4.76 -3.40 8.58
N LEU A 83 5.44 -2.61 7.73
CA LEU A 83 6.16 -1.39 8.14
C LEU A 83 5.24 -0.20 8.46
N ALA A 84 3.95 -0.30 8.18
CA ALA A 84 2.95 0.66 8.65
C ALA A 84 2.74 0.61 10.18
N PHE A 85 3.08 -0.50 10.80
CA PHE A 85 2.94 -0.74 12.25
C PHE A 85 4.27 -0.55 13.00
N ILE A 86 5.35 -1.03 12.40
CA ILE A 86 6.69 -1.00 13.01
C ILE A 86 7.66 -0.51 11.94
N PRO A 87 8.09 0.76 11.99
CA PRO A 87 8.90 1.35 10.94
C PRO A 87 10.34 0.81 10.93
N PHE A 88 10.94 0.77 9.74
CA PHE A 88 12.34 0.47 9.55
C PHE A 88 13.09 1.76 9.15
N SER A 89 14.07 2.16 9.96
CA SER A 89 14.73 3.47 9.85
C SER A 89 15.48 3.68 8.53
N LYS A 90 16.01 2.61 7.91
CA LYS A 90 16.71 2.69 6.63
C LYS A 90 15.78 3.01 5.44
N VAL A 91 14.48 2.83 5.61
CA VAL A 91 13.42 3.18 4.65
C VAL A 91 12.33 3.97 5.37
N ALA A 92 12.75 5.01 6.11
CA ALA A 92 11.89 5.74 7.04
C ALA A 92 10.70 6.40 6.34
N VAL A 93 10.92 7.03 5.19
CA VAL A 93 9.84 7.70 4.44
C VAL A 93 8.87 6.67 3.88
N TYR A 94 9.35 5.55 3.31
CA TYR A 94 8.48 4.46 2.89
C TYR A 94 7.60 3.95 4.03
N SER A 95 8.19 3.68 5.22
CA SER A 95 7.44 3.25 6.39
C SER A 95 6.35 4.27 6.76
N ALA A 96 6.68 5.56 6.75
CA ALA A 96 5.73 6.64 7.01
C ALA A 96 4.62 6.71 5.95
N THR A 97 4.92 6.51 4.65
CA THR A 97 3.90 6.47 3.60
C THR A 97 2.93 5.31 3.81
N LYS A 98 3.41 4.15 4.26
CA LYS A 98 2.57 2.97 4.53
C LYS A 98 1.72 3.16 5.79
N ALA A 99 2.24 3.82 6.83
CA ALA A 99 1.46 4.21 8.01
C ALA A 99 0.35 5.23 7.66
N PHE A 100 0.66 6.21 6.79
CA PHE A 100 -0.35 7.12 6.24
C PHE A 100 -1.46 6.35 5.53
N MET A 101 -1.09 5.44 4.63
CA MET A 101 -2.07 4.67 3.84
C MET A 101 -2.92 3.76 4.71
N ARG A 102 -2.38 3.18 5.80
CA ARG A 102 -3.19 2.46 6.79
C ARG A 102 -4.23 3.36 7.43
N SER A 103 -3.82 4.51 7.97
CA SER A 103 -4.74 5.47 8.59
C SER A 103 -5.81 5.95 7.60
N PHE A 104 -5.40 6.26 6.37
CA PHE A 104 -6.32 6.66 5.29
C PHE A 104 -7.30 5.53 4.94
N THR A 105 -6.85 4.28 4.84
CA THR A 105 -7.69 3.12 4.52
C THR A 105 -8.81 2.92 5.55
N LEU A 106 -8.49 3.03 6.85
CA LEU A 106 -9.47 2.95 7.92
C LEU A 106 -10.54 4.05 7.81
N SER A 107 -10.09 5.28 7.55
CA SER A 107 -10.98 6.43 7.36
C SER A 107 -11.83 6.30 6.09
N LEU A 108 -11.21 5.86 4.98
CA LEU A 108 -11.89 5.67 3.69
C LEU A 108 -12.99 4.60 3.78
N ARG A 109 -12.76 3.52 4.55
CA ARG A 109 -13.76 2.47 4.82
C ARG A 109 -15.03 3.07 5.45
N HIS A 110 -14.87 4.00 6.38
CA HIS A 110 -16.00 4.71 6.99
C HIS A 110 -16.68 5.66 6.00
N LEU A 111 -15.89 6.46 5.26
CA LEU A 111 -16.40 7.47 4.31
C LEU A 111 -17.20 6.85 3.15
N LEU A 112 -16.80 5.66 2.68
CA LEU A 112 -17.44 5.01 1.54
C LEU A 112 -18.55 4.03 1.92
N LYS A 113 -18.83 3.86 3.22
CA LYS A 113 -19.88 2.94 3.70
C LYS A 113 -21.26 3.25 3.09
N SER A 114 -21.62 4.54 2.98
CA SER A 114 -22.91 4.95 2.39
C SER A 114 -23.00 4.70 0.87
N LYS A 115 -21.88 4.54 0.20
CA LYS A 115 -21.81 4.18 -1.24
C LYS A 115 -21.78 2.67 -1.48
N ASN A 116 -21.80 1.84 -0.43
CA ASN A 116 -21.63 0.39 -0.49
C ASN A 116 -20.34 -0.03 -1.20
N ILE A 117 -19.25 0.74 -1.05
CA ILE A 117 -17.93 0.40 -1.55
C ILE A 117 -17.15 -0.18 -0.38
N GLU A 118 -16.73 -1.44 -0.51
CA GLU A 118 -15.87 -2.12 0.45
C GLU A 118 -14.44 -1.60 0.33
N VAL A 119 -13.78 -1.39 1.48
CA VAL A 119 -12.36 -0.95 1.50
C VAL A 119 -11.54 -1.97 2.28
N ILE A 120 -10.65 -2.62 1.58
CA ILE A 120 -9.79 -3.70 2.08
C ILE A 120 -8.36 -3.19 2.23
N GLU A 121 -7.72 -3.54 3.34
CA GLU A 121 -6.29 -3.33 3.55
C GLU A 121 -5.53 -4.64 3.30
N MET A 122 -4.59 -4.64 2.36
CA MET A 122 -3.67 -5.74 2.13
C MET A 122 -2.31 -5.37 2.73
N ILE A 123 -1.81 -6.20 3.66
CA ILE A 123 -0.66 -5.90 4.52
C ILE A 123 0.45 -6.94 4.27
N PRO A 124 1.23 -6.80 3.17
CA PRO A 124 2.33 -7.73 2.92
C PRO A 124 3.47 -7.58 3.93
N PRO A 125 4.18 -8.67 4.23
CA PRO A 125 5.53 -8.60 4.77
C PRO A 125 6.53 -8.24 3.67
N ALA A 126 7.84 -8.29 3.95
CA ALA A 126 8.84 -8.39 2.90
C ALA A 126 8.64 -9.71 2.12
N LEU A 127 8.54 -9.61 0.81
CA LEU A 127 8.36 -10.74 -0.13
C LEU A 127 9.53 -10.75 -1.12
N ASN A 128 9.78 -11.89 -1.74
CA ASN A 128 10.79 -12.03 -2.79
C ASN A 128 10.39 -11.20 -4.02
N THR A 129 10.83 -9.95 -4.05
CA THR A 129 10.60 -8.97 -5.11
C THR A 129 11.80 -8.02 -5.21
N ASP A 130 11.88 -7.26 -6.29
CA ASP A 130 12.90 -6.23 -6.49
C ASP A 130 12.53 -4.86 -5.88
N LEU A 131 11.56 -4.78 -4.99
CA LEU A 131 11.17 -3.53 -4.32
C LEU A 131 12.35 -2.97 -3.51
N GLY A 132 12.76 -1.74 -3.81
CA GLY A 132 13.89 -1.06 -3.16
C GLY A 132 15.27 -1.47 -3.68
N GLY A 133 15.34 -2.48 -4.59
CA GLY A 133 16.58 -2.89 -5.26
C GLY A 133 16.63 -4.38 -5.57
N LYS A 134 17.29 -4.72 -6.66
CA LYS A 134 17.39 -6.09 -7.14
C LYS A 134 18.10 -7.01 -6.13
N GLY A 135 17.49 -8.15 -5.82
CA GLY A 135 18.06 -9.19 -4.98
C GLY A 135 18.06 -8.91 -3.47
N ILE A 136 17.57 -7.76 -3.03
CA ILE A 136 17.53 -7.40 -1.60
C ILE A 136 16.61 -8.36 -0.81
N HIS A 137 15.61 -8.89 -1.48
CA HIS A 137 14.57 -9.71 -0.86
C HIS A 137 14.57 -11.19 -1.28
N ASP A 138 15.64 -11.70 -1.90
CA ASP A 138 15.72 -13.08 -2.42
C ASP A 138 15.46 -14.17 -1.35
N GLY A 139 15.76 -13.89 -0.08
CA GLY A 139 15.52 -14.81 1.03
C GLY A 139 14.14 -14.74 1.67
N HIS A 140 13.25 -13.90 1.15
CA HIS A 140 11.89 -13.73 1.68
C HIS A 140 10.88 -14.69 1.02
N PRO A 141 9.68 -14.88 1.61
CA PRO A 141 8.64 -15.73 1.05
C PRO A 141 8.28 -15.36 -0.40
N ALA A 142 7.90 -16.36 -1.18
CA ALA A 142 7.47 -16.15 -2.55
C ALA A 142 6.16 -15.31 -2.61
N VAL A 143 6.02 -14.52 -3.68
CA VAL A 143 4.79 -13.76 -3.93
C VAL A 143 3.59 -14.69 -4.12
N SER A 144 3.77 -15.88 -4.72
CA SER A 144 2.72 -16.89 -4.89
C SER A 144 2.08 -17.29 -3.57
N ASP A 145 2.91 -17.60 -2.55
CA ASP A 145 2.43 -18.06 -1.24
C ASP A 145 1.60 -16.96 -0.54
N PHE A 146 2.07 -15.72 -0.66
CA PHE A 146 1.33 -14.56 -0.18
C PHE A 146 -0.03 -14.44 -0.89
N VAL A 147 -0.06 -14.49 -2.22
CA VAL A 147 -1.26 -14.34 -3.04
C VAL A 147 -2.30 -15.43 -2.70
N GLU A 148 -1.86 -16.70 -2.60
CA GLU A 148 -2.75 -17.80 -2.21
C GLU A 148 -3.39 -17.56 -0.84
N SER A 149 -2.61 -17.18 0.17
CA SER A 149 -3.11 -16.86 1.50
C SER A 149 -4.10 -15.69 1.49
N ILE A 150 -3.82 -14.64 0.71
CA ILE A 150 -4.72 -13.47 0.60
C ILE A 150 -6.06 -13.86 -0.03
N PHE A 151 -6.06 -14.69 -1.07
CA PHE A 151 -7.31 -15.14 -1.69
C PHE A 151 -8.19 -15.96 -0.74
N GLU A 152 -7.59 -16.81 0.11
CA GLU A 152 -8.36 -17.53 1.14
C GLU A 152 -8.98 -16.55 2.16
N GLN A 153 -8.22 -15.57 2.64
CA GLN A 153 -8.73 -14.55 3.57
C GLN A 153 -9.85 -13.70 2.94
N LEU A 154 -9.75 -13.38 1.64
CA LEU A 154 -10.82 -12.70 0.90
C LEU A 154 -12.10 -13.54 0.84
N LYS A 155 -12.00 -14.86 0.60
CA LYS A 155 -13.16 -15.79 0.63
C LYS A 155 -13.81 -15.84 2.00
N GLU A 156 -13.03 -15.67 3.07
CA GLU A 156 -13.53 -15.58 4.45
C GLU A 156 -14.19 -14.22 4.78
N GLY A 157 -14.15 -13.25 3.84
CA GLY A 157 -14.71 -11.92 4.03
C GLY A 157 -13.89 -11.01 4.94
N LYS A 158 -12.58 -11.27 5.10
CA LYS A 158 -11.68 -10.40 5.86
C LYS A 158 -11.41 -9.10 5.12
N THR A 159 -11.33 -8.01 5.86
CA THR A 159 -11.03 -6.67 5.33
C THR A 159 -9.62 -6.16 5.69
N GLU A 160 -8.90 -6.89 6.53
CA GLU A 160 -7.47 -6.70 6.81
C GLU A 160 -6.76 -8.02 6.54
N LEU A 161 -5.92 -8.03 5.48
CA LEU A 161 -5.32 -9.25 4.94
C LEU A 161 -3.82 -9.23 5.27
N THR A 162 -3.39 -10.19 6.08
CA THR A 162 -2.00 -10.28 6.57
C THR A 162 -1.35 -11.59 6.14
N PHE A 163 -0.01 -11.65 6.24
CA PHE A 163 0.74 -12.87 5.96
C PHE A 163 2.07 -12.89 6.73
N GLY A 164 2.35 -13.99 7.41
CA GLY A 164 3.63 -14.19 8.09
C GLY A 164 3.98 -13.08 9.07
N THR A 165 5.13 -12.42 8.88
CA THR A 165 5.60 -11.38 9.82
C THR A 165 4.72 -10.13 9.86
N SER A 166 3.92 -9.85 8.84
CA SER A 166 3.01 -8.70 8.88
C SER A 166 1.84 -8.93 9.82
N GLU A 167 1.38 -10.18 9.98
CA GLU A 167 0.34 -10.53 10.95
C GLU A 167 0.82 -10.29 12.38
N ALA A 168 2.04 -10.75 12.70
CA ALA A 168 2.62 -10.52 14.03
C ALA A 168 2.76 -9.02 14.36
N ARG A 169 3.14 -8.20 13.37
CA ARG A 169 3.26 -6.74 13.54
C ARG A 169 1.90 -6.05 13.69
N ALA A 170 0.92 -6.46 12.91
CA ALA A 170 -0.44 -5.90 12.97
C ALA A 170 -1.12 -6.18 14.33
N ASN A 171 -0.79 -7.29 14.96
CA ASN A 171 -1.35 -7.72 16.24
C ASN A 171 -0.45 -7.37 17.46
N ALA A 172 0.67 -6.68 17.25
CA ALA A 172 1.61 -6.35 18.32
C ALA A 172 1.01 -5.33 19.32
N ASN A 173 1.19 -5.58 20.61
CA ASN A 173 0.91 -4.59 21.64
C ASN A 173 2.07 -3.57 21.74
N ASN A 174 1.90 -2.52 22.55
CA ASN A 174 2.89 -1.43 22.66
C ASN A 174 4.29 -1.90 23.09
N GLU A 175 4.38 -2.90 23.95
CA GLU A 175 5.66 -3.46 24.41
C GLU A 175 6.35 -4.22 23.26
N ALA A 176 5.62 -5.07 22.56
CA ALA A 176 6.11 -5.79 21.40
C ALA A 176 6.52 -4.86 20.25
N ILE A 177 5.80 -3.75 20.04
CA ILE A 177 6.17 -2.72 19.03
C ILE A 177 7.56 -2.17 19.34
N ALA A 178 7.83 -1.78 20.61
CA ALA A 178 9.13 -1.25 21.00
C ALA A 178 10.25 -2.29 20.81
N ASP A 179 10.01 -3.54 21.20
CA ASP A 179 10.96 -4.64 21.01
C ASP A 179 11.28 -4.91 19.54
N TYR A 180 10.25 -4.99 18.68
CA TYR A 180 10.43 -5.18 17.24
C TYR A 180 11.18 -4.00 16.62
N PHE A 181 10.81 -2.77 17.01
CA PHE A 181 11.49 -1.57 16.50
C PHE A 181 12.99 -1.61 16.81
N ASN A 182 13.37 -1.88 18.06
CA ASN A 182 14.76 -1.96 18.48
C ASN A 182 15.54 -3.10 17.79
N LYS A 183 14.90 -4.26 17.58
CA LYS A 183 15.52 -5.38 16.86
C LYS A 183 15.74 -5.10 15.37
N MET A 184 14.84 -4.34 14.76
CA MET A 184 14.92 -3.98 13.32
C MET A 184 15.88 -2.82 13.08
N ASN A 185 16.14 -1.99 14.07
CA ASN A 185 16.93 -0.74 13.98
C ASN A 185 18.06 -0.75 15.03
N PRO A 186 19.04 -1.69 14.93
CA PRO A 186 20.13 -1.80 15.88
C PRO A 186 21.10 -0.60 15.84
#